data_dcf9780ab3960d6f84e7ce6bd3fe3ae4
#
_entry.id   dcf9780ab3960d6f84e7ce6bd3fe3ae4
#
_cell.length_a   1.000
_cell.length_b   1.000
_cell.length_c   1.000
_cell.angle_alpha   90.00
_cell.angle_beta   90.00
_cell.angle_gamma   90.00
#
_symmetry.space_group_name_H-M   'P 1'
#
loop_
_entity.id
_entity.type
_entity.pdbx_description
1 polymer ?
#
loop_
_entity_poly.entity_id
_entity_poly.type
_entity_poly.pdbx_seq_one_letter_code
_entity_poly.pdbx_strand_id
1 'polypeptide(L)'
;GSGLVGSEMCIRDSSMTTNKTTPKELWARQQISGPDVDYDLWNKKRISVQAFSQMSQSCIFTVDVFKERYDFASDSFAHLFGYNPTWIKTIKQQGDLLEERIHPDDRIQLTECQIEHGQFIYSLPPEERNDYRQIFQFRMLNARQQYINVSSRQQVIETDRNGKAWIIMGVMDILPDQTPIERIKRTVVNRKTGEMLPTCTVSPDKQLSNREKEILRLIRQGFLSKEIAYQLGVSIY
;
A
#
# COMPACT_ATOMS: atom_id res chain seq x y z
N GLY A 1 -44.40 -32.97 36.15
CA GLY A 1 -43.68 -32.74 34.92
C GLY A 1 -42.75 -31.55 35.03
N SER A 2 -41.48 -31.79 35.09
CA SER A 2 -40.43 -30.75 35.16
C SER A 2 -40.07 -30.29 33.75
N GLY A 3 -40.32 -29.03 33.45
CA GLY A 3 -39.87 -28.35 32.22
C GLY A 3 -38.50 -27.77 32.45
N LEU A 4 -37.51 -28.21 31.67
CA LEU A 4 -36.21 -27.59 31.56
C LEU A 4 -36.31 -26.37 30.63
N VAL A 5 -36.06 -25.20 31.18
CA VAL A 5 -35.91 -23.96 30.41
C VAL A 5 -34.47 -23.91 29.93
N GLY A 6 -34.28 -24.09 28.62
CA GLY A 6 -33.00 -23.85 27.97
C GLY A 6 -32.71 -22.33 27.87
N SER A 7 -31.65 -21.86 28.51
CA SER A 7 -31.13 -20.53 28.34
C SER A 7 -30.42 -20.46 26.99
N GLU A 8 -31.05 -19.86 25.99
CA GLU A 8 -30.40 -19.43 24.78
C GLU A 8 -29.45 -18.25 25.14
N MET A 9 -28.18 -18.56 25.14
CA MET A 9 -27.11 -17.57 25.25
C MET A 9 -27.00 -16.87 23.90
N CYS A 10 -27.64 -15.69 23.79
CA CYS A 10 -27.43 -14.79 22.66
C CYS A 10 -25.96 -14.42 22.57
N ILE A 11 -25.26 -15.06 21.67
CA ILE A 11 -23.98 -14.56 21.18
C ILE A 11 -24.30 -13.27 20.42
N ARG A 12 -24.07 -12.14 21.08
CA ARG A 12 -24.02 -10.85 20.40
C ARG A 12 -22.83 -10.88 19.46
N ASP A 13 -23.12 -11.09 18.18
CA ASP A 13 -22.22 -10.79 17.10
C ASP A 13 -21.94 -9.27 17.14
N SER A 14 -20.88 -8.92 17.83
CA SER A 14 -20.29 -7.58 17.72
C SER A 14 -19.51 -7.56 16.42
N SER A 15 -20.22 -7.46 15.29
CA SER A 15 -19.66 -7.00 14.02
C SER A 15 -19.21 -5.54 14.21
N MET A 16 -18.02 -5.36 14.77
CA MET A 16 -17.28 -4.12 14.58
C MET A 16 -16.93 -4.03 13.10
N THR A 17 -17.82 -3.44 12.32
CA THR A 17 -17.49 -2.88 11.01
C THR A 17 -16.50 -1.76 11.27
N THR A 18 -15.22 -2.09 11.33
CA THR A 18 -14.17 -1.10 11.17
C THR A 18 -14.35 -0.50 9.79
N ASN A 19 -14.84 0.72 9.76
CA ASN A 19 -14.98 1.53 8.56
C ASN A 19 -13.57 1.81 8.03
N LYS A 20 -12.94 0.80 7.35
CA LYS A 20 -11.61 0.95 6.78
C LYS A 20 -11.73 1.87 5.57
N THR A 21 -11.20 3.08 5.70
CA THR A 21 -11.07 4.02 4.59
C THR A 21 -10.33 3.33 3.44
N THR A 22 -10.85 3.41 2.23
CA THR A 22 -10.16 2.94 1.02
C THR A 22 -9.25 4.03 0.44
N PRO A 23 -8.23 3.70 -0.37
CA PRO A 23 -7.43 4.70 -1.08
C PRO A 23 -8.28 5.65 -1.91
N LYS A 24 -9.33 5.13 -2.55
CA LYS A 24 -10.29 5.92 -3.33
C LYS A 24 -11.05 6.92 -2.47
N GLU A 25 -11.54 6.51 -1.30
CA GLU A 25 -12.20 7.43 -0.36
C GLU A 25 -11.25 8.50 0.16
N LEU A 26 -9.98 8.14 0.38
CA LEU A 26 -8.95 9.10 0.79
C LEU A 26 -8.71 10.15 -0.30
N TRP A 27 -8.63 9.73 -1.56
CA TRP A 27 -8.48 10.64 -2.70
C TRP A 27 -9.72 11.50 -2.91
N ALA A 28 -10.91 10.95 -2.80
CA ALA A 28 -12.16 11.70 -2.89
C ALA A 28 -12.27 12.79 -1.82
N ARG A 29 -11.75 12.56 -0.62
CA ARG A 29 -11.73 13.57 0.46
C ARG A 29 -10.92 14.82 0.11
N GLN A 30 -9.98 14.77 -0.84
CA GLN A 30 -9.22 15.94 -1.28
C GLN A 30 -10.10 17.00 -1.95
N GLN A 31 -11.22 16.60 -2.59
CA GLN A 31 -12.11 17.49 -3.31
C GLN A 31 -11.37 18.39 -4.31
N ILE A 32 -10.51 17.79 -5.15
CA ILE A 32 -9.87 18.50 -6.26
C ILE A 32 -10.97 18.98 -7.22
N SER A 33 -10.88 20.21 -7.70
CA SER A 33 -11.84 20.76 -8.66
C SER A 33 -11.18 20.99 -10.05
N GLY A 34 -11.98 20.91 -11.11
CA GLY A 34 -11.47 21.09 -12.48
C GLY A 34 -10.73 22.41 -12.72
N PRO A 35 -11.23 23.57 -12.21
CA PRO A 35 -10.55 24.86 -12.31
C PRO A 35 -9.20 24.94 -11.58
N ASP A 36 -8.95 24.05 -10.63
CA ASP A 36 -7.73 24.08 -9.80
C ASP A 36 -6.58 23.28 -10.44
N VAL A 37 -6.85 22.49 -11.48
CA VAL A 37 -5.85 21.68 -12.21
C VAL A 37 -5.47 22.30 -13.53
N ASP A 38 -4.16 22.36 -13.83
CA ASP A 38 -3.62 22.93 -15.06
C ASP A 38 -3.16 21.83 -16.02
N TYR A 39 -4.10 21.34 -16.84
CA TYR A 39 -3.81 20.30 -17.82
C TYR A 39 -2.88 20.75 -18.94
N ASP A 40 -2.82 22.04 -19.26
CA ASP A 40 -1.92 22.54 -20.31
C ASP A 40 -0.47 22.46 -19.82
N LEU A 41 -0.24 22.82 -18.56
CA LEU A 41 1.06 22.65 -17.93
C LEU A 41 1.41 21.16 -17.79
N TRP A 42 0.46 20.33 -17.33
CA TRP A 42 0.70 18.90 -17.19
C TRP A 42 1.01 18.24 -18.53
N ASN A 43 0.30 18.54 -19.59
CA ASN A 43 0.55 17.99 -20.93
C ASN A 43 1.96 18.27 -21.43
N LYS A 44 2.50 19.47 -21.14
CA LYS A 44 3.92 19.82 -21.45
C LYS A 44 4.89 18.98 -20.63
N LYS A 45 4.68 18.85 -19.32
CA LYS A 45 5.52 18.04 -18.40
C LYS A 45 5.45 16.55 -18.72
N ARG A 46 4.28 16.04 -19.11
CA ARG A 46 4.08 14.65 -19.49
C ARG A 46 4.99 14.20 -20.64
N ILE A 47 5.35 15.09 -21.55
CA ILE A 47 6.31 14.79 -22.63
C ILE A 47 7.66 14.36 -22.02
N SER A 48 8.11 15.02 -20.97
CA SER A 48 9.35 14.63 -20.27
C SER A 48 9.25 13.27 -19.61
N VAL A 49 8.09 12.92 -19.03
CA VAL A 49 7.84 11.59 -18.47
C VAL A 49 7.89 10.52 -19.57
N GLN A 50 7.30 10.79 -20.72
CA GLN A 50 7.34 9.89 -21.88
C GLN A 50 8.77 9.70 -22.40
N ALA A 51 9.54 10.78 -22.56
CA ALA A 51 10.93 10.71 -22.98
C ALA A 51 11.78 9.92 -21.97
N PHE A 52 11.61 10.15 -20.69
CA PHE A 52 12.29 9.40 -19.65
C PHE A 52 11.93 7.92 -19.70
N SER A 53 10.66 7.58 -19.93
CA SER A 53 10.22 6.19 -20.02
C SER A 53 10.84 5.42 -21.19
N GLN A 54 11.18 6.09 -22.28
CA GLN A 54 11.86 5.48 -23.45
C GLN A 54 13.34 5.18 -23.16
N MET A 55 13.97 5.95 -22.26
CA MET A 55 15.37 5.75 -21.88
C MET A 55 15.51 4.76 -20.71
N SER A 56 14.46 4.63 -19.91
CA SER A 56 14.42 3.75 -18.74
C SER A 56 13.85 2.38 -19.12
N GLN A 57 14.44 1.32 -18.58
CA GLN A 57 13.86 -0.03 -18.68
C GLN A 57 12.81 -0.30 -17.59
N SER A 58 12.62 0.63 -16.67
CA SER A 58 11.63 0.53 -15.59
C SER A 58 10.20 0.68 -16.14
N CYS A 59 9.24 0.12 -15.43
CA CYS A 59 7.83 0.39 -15.67
C CYS A 59 7.45 1.72 -15.03
N ILE A 60 7.09 2.70 -15.84
CA ILE A 60 6.72 4.06 -15.40
C ILE A 60 5.24 4.26 -15.63
N PHE A 61 4.55 4.78 -14.62
CA PHE A 61 3.15 5.16 -14.73
C PHE A 61 2.87 6.49 -14.05
N THR A 62 1.80 7.15 -14.47
CA THR A 62 1.23 8.28 -13.75
C THR A 62 -0.24 8.06 -13.48
N VAL A 63 -0.69 8.51 -12.32
CA VAL A 63 -2.10 8.49 -11.91
C VAL A 63 -2.60 9.93 -11.82
N ASP A 64 -3.67 10.21 -12.52
CA ASP A 64 -4.46 11.44 -12.36
C ASP A 64 -5.50 11.21 -11.26
N VAL A 65 -5.24 11.74 -10.08
CA VAL A 65 -6.10 11.56 -8.91
C VAL A 65 -7.46 12.24 -9.10
N PHE A 66 -7.50 13.38 -9.81
CA PHE A 66 -8.76 14.06 -10.12
C PHE A 66 -9.66 13.26 -11.04
N LYS A 67 -9.06 12.59 -12.06
CA LYS A 67 -9.82 11.72 -12.98
C LYS A 67 -9.94 10.29 -12.49
N GLU A 68 -9.34 9.96 -11.35
CA GLU A 68 -9.31 8.62 -10.76
C GLU A 68 -8.86 7.53 -11.76
N ARG A 69 -7.78 7.81 -12.53
CA ARG A 69 -7.29 6.88 -13.56
C ARG A 69 -5.79 7.01 -13.81
N TYR A 70 -5.22 5.98 -14.42
CA TYR A 70 -3.88 6.09 -15.00
C TYR A 70 -3.92 7.05 -16.20
N ASP A 71 -3.03 8.05 -16.19
CA ASP A 71 -2.87 8.98 -17.30
C ASP A 71 -1.80 8.51 -18.28
N PHE A 72 -0.76 7.86 -17.79
CA PHE A 72 0.33 7.30 -18.56
C PHE A 72 0.79 5.94 -18.00
N ALA A 73 1.20 5.02 -18.90
CA ALA A 73 1.93 3.81 -18.58
C ALA A 73 2.94 3.53 -19.70
N SER A 74 4.19 3.20 -19.34
CA SER A 74 5.25 2.88 -20.30
C SER A 74 5.08 1.51 -20.93
N ASP A 75 5.66 1.33 -22.13
CA ASP A 75 5.60 0.06 -22.86
C ASP A 75 6.33 -1.09 -22.14
N SER A 76 7.23 -0.75 -21.19
CA SER A 76 7.90 -1.73 -20.33
C SER A 76 6.94 -2.63 -19.56
N PHE A 77 5.73 -2.17 -19.26
CA PHE A 77 4.69 -3.01 -18.65
C PHE A 77 4.30 -4.21 -19.51
N ALA A 78 4.31 -4.07 -20.83
CA ALA A 78 4.04 -5.18 -21.74
C ALA A 78 5.15 -6.24 -21.66
N HIS A 79 6.40 -5.80 -21.63
CA HIS A 79 7.54 -6.70 -21.63
C HIS A 79 7.73 -7.43 -20.29
N LEU A 80 7.64 -6.71 -19.17
CA LEU A 80 7.91 -7.27 -17.84
C LEU A 80 6.72 -8.02 -17.25
N PHE A 81 5.52 -7.51 -17.46
CA PHE A 81 4.31 -8.02 -16.81
C PHE A 81 3.25 -8.55 -17.78
N GLY A 82 3.48 -8.43 -19.09
CA GLY A 82 2.53 -8.86 -20.11
C GLY A 82 1.27 -8.00 -20.20
N TYR A 83 1.33 -6.75 -19.73
CA TYR A 83 0.21 -5.82 -19.81
C TYR A 83 0.27 -4.98 -21.06
N ASN A 84 -0.86 -4.81 -21.71
CA ASN A 84 -0.98 -3.78 -22.72
C ASN A 84 -1.08 -2.40 -22.03
N PRO A 85 -0.12 -1.48 -22.21
CA PRO A 85 -0.13 -0.15 -21.60
C PRO A 85 -1.40 0.66 -21.92
N THR A 86 -2.02 0.41 -23.06
CA THR A 86 -3.29 1.04 -23.45
C THR A 86 -4.42 0.58 -22.51
N TRP A 87 -4.45 -0.68 -22.11
CA TRP A 87 -5.45 -1.19 -21.18
C TRP A 87 -5.34 -0.55 -19.81
N ILE A 88 -4.12 -0.35 -19.32
CA ILE A 88 -3.89 0.31 -18.02
C ILE A 88 -4.56 1.70 -18.00
N LYS A 89 -4.52 2.43 -19.13
CA LYS A 89 -5.12 3.77 -19.25
C LYS A 89 -6.64 3.76 -19.39
N THR A 90 -7.22 2.68 -19.93
CA THR A 90 -8.66 2.62 -20.25
C THR A 90 -9.51 2.04 -19.14
N ILE A 91 -8.91 1.37 -18.16
CA ILE A 91 -9.66 0.75 -17.07
C ILE A 91 -10.19 1.84 -16.14
N LYS A 92 -11.43 2.19 -16.39
CA LYS A 92 -12.26 2.98 -15.49
C LYS A 92 -12.94 2.03 -14.50
N GLN A 93 -12.67 2.19 -13.21
CA GLN A 93 -13.60 1.87 -12.13
C GLN A 93 -13.87 0.42 -11.69
N GLN A 94 -13.33 -0.63 -12.31
CA GLN A 94 -13.55 -1.98 -11.80
C GLN A 94 -12.21 -2.69 -11.58
N GLY A 95 -11.67 -2.53 -10.39
CA GLY A 95 -10.40 -3.14 -10.00
C GLY A 95 -9.21 -2.50 -10.75
N ASP A 96 -8.19 -2.10 -10.03
CA ASP A 96 -6.93 -1.70 -10.65
C ASP A 96 -6.29 -2.97 -11.24
N LEU A 97 -6.11 -3.03 -12.56
CA LEU A 97 -5.48 -4.18 -13.22
C LEU A 97 -4.13 -4.52 -12.61
N LEU A 98 -3.39 -3.52 -12.14
CA LEU A 98 -2.15 -3.73 -11.41
C LEU A 98 -2.42 -4.36 -10.03
N GLU A 99 -3.47 -3.95 -9.33
CA GLU A 99 -3.84 -4.52 -8.03
C GLU A 99 -4.21 -6.00 -8.12
N GLU A 100 -4.88 -6.43 -9.18
CA GLU A 100 -5.24 -7.85 -9.38
C GLU A 100 -4.01 -8.76 -9.52
N ARG A 101 -2.88 -8.20 -9.95
CA ARG A 101 -1.61 -8.94 -10.13
C ARG A 101 -0.72 -8.92 -8.90
N ILE A 102 -1.04 -8.12 -7.90
CA ILE A 102 -0.36 -8.14 -6.61
C ILE A 102 -0.74 -9.42 -5.87
N HIS A 103 0.24 -10.04 -5.21
CA HIS A 103 -0.01 -11.23 -4.42
C HIS A 103 -1.15 -10.97 -3.40
N PRO A 104 -2.11 -11.88 -3.23
CA PRO A 104 -3.27 -11.65 -2.36
C PRO A 104 -2.90 -11.20 -0.94
N ASP A 105 -1.89 -11.83 -0.33
CA ASP A 105 -1.44 -11.48 1.02
C ASP A 105 -0.82 -10.08 1.11
N ASP A 106 -0.21 -9.60 0.00
CA ASP A 106 0.43 -8.28 -0.04
C ASP A 106 -0.57 -7.17 -0.32
N ARG A 107 -1.69 -7.48 -0.99
CA ARG A 107 -2.69 -6.49 -1.43
C ARG A 107 -3.25 -5.69 -0.28
N ILE A 108 -3.68 -6.36 0.79
CA ILE A 108 -4.27 -5.70 1.97
C ILE A 108 -3.23 -4.78 2.63
N GLN A 109 -2.03 -5.29 2.85
CA GLN A 109 -0.95 -4.52 3.48
C GLN A 109 -0.55 -3.32 2.63
N LEU A 110 -0.49 -3.47 1.29
CA LEU A 110 -0.17 -2.39 0.38
C LEU A 110 -1.24 -1.28 0.44
N THR A 111 -2.51 -1.67 0.45
CA THR A 111 -3.63 -0.73 0.59
C THR A 111 -3.54 0.05 1.91
N GLU A 112 -3.30 -0.62 3.02
CA GLU A 112 -3.13 0.03 4.33
C GLU A 112 -1.96 1.04 4.30
N CYS A 113 -0.81 0.64 3.74
CA CYS A 113 0.35 1.53 3.61
C CYS A 113 0.10 2.72 2.68
N GLN A 114 -0.69 2.56 1.62
CA GLN A 114 -1.07 3.67 0.73
C GLN A 114 -1.98 4.68 1.44
N ILE A 115 -2.92 4.20 2.25
CA ILE A 115 -3.79 5.06 3.07
C ILE A 115 -2.97 5.86 4.07
N GLU A 116 -2.09 5.20 4.81
CA GLU A 116 -1.22 5.87 5.78
C GLU A 116 -0.30 6.89 5.12
N HIS A 117 0.24 6.57 3.94
CA HIS A 117 1.06 7.52 3.19
C HIS A 117 0.26 8.74 2.75
N GLY A 118 -0.95 8.55 2.26
CA GLY A 118 -1.83 9.65 1.90
C GLY A 118 -2.15 10.54 3.11
N GLN A 119 -2.47 9.95 4.26
CA GLN A 119 -2.69 10.70 5.49
C GLN A 119 -1.45 11.49 5.91
N PHE A 120 -0.26 10.87 5.81
CA PHE A 120 1.01 11.54 6.07
C PHE A 120 1.23 12.73 5.12
N ILE A 121 1.09 12.54 3.81
CA ILE A 121 1.26 13.61 2.82
C ILE A 121 0.29 14.76 3.09
N TYR A 122 -0.97 14.47 3.47
CA TYR A 122 -1.95 15.52 3.78
C TYR A 122 -1.72 16.24 5.11
N SER A 123 -0.98 15.64 6.02
CA SER A 123 -0.56 16.31 7.25
C SER A 123 0.56 17.33 7.02
N LEU A 124 1.24 17.26 5.88
CA LEU A 124 2.33 18.17 5.52
C LEU A 124 1.82 19.49 4.93
N PRO A 125 2.56 20.59 5.09
CA PRO A 125 2.34 21.81 4.33
C PRO A 125 2.32 21.52 2.82
N PRO A 126 1.48 22.20 2.02
CA PRO A 126 1.37 21.94 0.58
C PRO A 126 2.70 21.94 -0.17
N GLU A 127 3.61 22.85 0.19
CA GLU A 127 4.94 23.03 -0.42
C GLU A 127 5.91 21.88 -0.15
N GLU A 128 5.67 21.09 0.91
CA GLU A 128 6.52 19.96 1.29
C GLU A 128 6.03 18.62 0.72
N ARG A 129 4.80 18.54 0.23
CA ARG A 129 4.18 17.28 -0.21
C ARG A 129 4.93 16.57 -1.32
N ASN A 130 5.60 17.34 -2.20
CA ASN A 130 6.41 16.80 -3.29
C ASN A 130 7.81 16.34 -2.83
N ASP A 131 8.20 16.62 -1.59
CA ASP A 131 9.52 16.28 -1.09
C ASP A 131 9.64 14.84 -0.62
N TYR A 132 8.53 14.16 -0.47
CA TYR A 132 8.50 12.78 0.03
C TYR A 132 8.15 11.81 -1.06
N ARG A 133 8.85 10.68 -1.09
CA ARG A 133 8.54 9.51 -1.90
C ARG A 133 8.41 8.29 -1.02
N GLN A 134 7.50 7.41 -1.39
CA GLN A 134 7.42 6.08 -0.79
C GLN A 134 8.01 5.03 -1.72
N ILE A 135 8.62 4.02 -1.13
CA ILE A 135 9.19 2.88 -1.82
C ILE A 135 8.55 1.64 -1.21
N PHE A 136 7.92 0.83 -2.05
CA PHE A 136 7.36 -0.46 -1.67
C PHE A 136 8.17 -1.59 -2.26
N GLN A 137 8.26 -2.71 -1.55
CA GLN A 137 8.68 -3.99 -2.09
C GLN A 137 7.59 -5.01 -1.79
N PHE A 138 7.10 -5.67 -2.82
CA PHE A 138 5.98 -6.61 -2.75
C PHE A 138 6.08 -7.63 -3.90
N ARG A 139 5.22 -8.65 -3.86
CA ARG A 139 5.16 -9.68 -4.89
C ARG A 139 4.12 -9.35 -5.95
N MET A 140 4.50 -9.48 -7.23
CA MET A 140 3.62 -9.21 -8.36
C MET A 140 3.73 -10.29 -9.42
N LEU A 141 2.62 -10.64 -10.05
CA LEU A 141 2.53 -11.66 -11.09
C LEU A 141 3.14 -11.13 -12.40
N ASN A 142 4.16 -11.81 -12.92
CA ASN A 142 4.81 -11.45 -14.19
C ASN A 142 4.04 -11.98 -15.42
N ALA A 143 4.55 -11.72 -16.63
CA ALA A 143 3.96 -12.20 -17.88
C ALA A 143 3.88 -13.73 -17.97
N ARG A 144 4.73 -14.46 -17.23
CA ARG A 144 4.77 -15.94 -17.18
C ARG A 144 3.89 -16.52 -16.08
N GLN A 145 3.03 -15.72 -15.45
CA GLN A 145 2.16 -16.11 -14.34
C GLN A 145 2.94 -16.61 -13.10
N GLN A 146 4.10 -16.02 -12.84
CA GLN A 146 4.93 -16.31 -11.66
C GLN A 146 4.98 -15.07 -10.79
N TYR A 147 4.86 -15.24 -9.46
CA TYR A 147 5.09 -14.14 -8.53
C TYR A 147 6.58 -13.82 -8.43
N ILE A 148 6.91 -12.57 -8.65
CA ILE A 148 8.25 -12.02 -8.55
C ILE A 148 8.26 -10.83 -7.59
N ASN A 149 9.40 -10.59 -6.94
CA ASN A 149 9.59 -9.43 -6.09
C ASN A 149 9.85 -8.19 -6.93
N VAL A 150 9.08 -7.16 -6.67
CA VAL A 150 9.19 -5.86 -7.34
C VAL A 150 9.39 -4.73 -6.32
N SER A 151 10.01 -3.65 -6.77
CA SER A 151 10.06 -2.38 -6.06
C SER A 151 9.22 -1.36 -6.80
N SER A 152 8.37 -0.63 -6.11
CA SER A 152 7.58 0.49 -6.67
C SER A 152 7.88 1.75 -5.89
N ARG A 153 8.41 2.77 -6.57
CA ARG A 153 8.69 4.10 -6.01
C ARG A 153 7.60 5.05 -6.47
N GLN A 154 6.92 5.67 -5.53
CA GLN A 154 5.80 6.56 -5.84
C GLN A 154 5.99 7.91 -5.15
N GLN A 155 5.63 8.97 -5.86
CA GLN A 155 5.67 10.35 -5.34
C GLN A 155 4.64 11.22 -6.03
N VAL A 156 4.18 12.25 -5.33
CA VAL A 156 3.43 13.36 -5.93
C VAL A 156 4.40 14.18 -6.78
N ILE A 157 4.04 14.41 -8.05
CA ILE A 157 4.86 15.23 -8.97
C ILE A 157 4.18 16.54 -9.35
N GLU A 158 2.84 16.59 -9.28
CA GLU A 158 2.05 17.81 -9.46
C GLU A 158 0.99 17.90 -8.37
N THR A 159 0.77 19.12 -7.91
CA THR A 159 -0.35 19.50 -7.06
C THR A 159 -1.31 20.41 -7.80
N ASP A 160 -2.55 20.47 -7.35
CA ASP A 160 -3.49 21.50 -7.80
C ASP A 160 -3.10 22.88 -7.22
N ARG A 161 -3.83 23.94 -7.58
CA ARG A 161 -3.57 25.31 -7.10
C ARG A 161 -3.66 25.47 -5.58
N ASN A 162 -4.36 24.54 -4.92
CA ASN A 162 -4.53 24.50 -3.48
C ASN A 162 -3.52 23.58 -2.77
N GLY A 163 -2.54 23.05 -3.50
CA GLY A 163 -1.52 22.13 -2.97
C GLY A 163 -2.01 20.72 -2.71
N LYS A 164 -3.17 20.30 -3.25
CA LYS A 164 -3.64 18.94 -3.16
C LYS A 164 -2.92 18.05 -4.16
N ALA A 165 -2.61 16.81 -3.77
CA ALA A 165 -1.91 15.87 -4.64
C ALA A 165 -2.78 15.54 -5.86
N TRP A 166 -2.28 15.91 -7.05
CA TRP A 166 -3.02 15.74 -8.30
C TRP A 166 -2.43 14.69 -9.21
N ILE A 167 -1.14 14.76 -9.54
CA ILE A 167 -0.48 13.74 -10.34
C ILE A 167 0.54 12.98 -9.48
N ILE A 168 0.37 11.68 -9.42
CA ILE A 168 1.31 10.76 -8.78
C ILE A 168 2.08 10.03 -9.88
N MET A 169 3.40 9.99 -9.76
CA MET A 169 4.25 9.15 -10.63
C MET A 169 4.77 7.95 -9.85
N GLY A 170 4.69 6.79 -10.48
CA GLY A 170 5.29 5.55 -10.00
C GLY A 170 6.35 5.03 -10.97
N VAL A 171 7.43 4.50 -10.42
CA VAL A 171 8.48 3.78 -11.13
C VAL A 171 8.62 2.40 -10.49
N MET A 172 8.43 1.35 -11.28
CA MET A 172 8.44 -0.03 -10.81
C MET A 172 9.55 -0.81 -11.51
N ASP A 173 10.32 -1.54 -10.70
CA ASP A 173 11.43 -2.38 -11.14
C ASP A 173 11.33 -3.78 -10.54
N ILE A 174 11.85 -4.79 -11.27
CA ILE A 174 12.05 -6.11 -10.71
C ILE A 174 13.25 -6.04 -9.75
N LEU A 175 13.07 -6.55 -8.53
CA LEU A 175 14.19 -6.64 -7.58
C LEU A 175 15.18 -7.71 -8.04
N PRO A 176 16.51 -7.45 -7.94
CA PRO A 176 17.52 -8.48 -8.19
C PRO A 176 17.41 -9.65 -7.22
N ASP A 177 17.11 -9.37 -5.95
CA ASP A 177 16.87 -10.39 -4.94
C ASP A 177 15.45 -10.93 -5.02
N GLN A 178 15.32 -12.18 -5.45
CA GLN A 178 14.06 -12.89 -5.56
C GLN A 178 13.80 -13.84 -4.38
N THR A 179 14.56 -13.71 -3.29
CA THR A 179 14.26 -14.43 -2.04
C THR A 179 12.82 -14.11 -1.60
N PRO A 180 12.01 -15.11 -1.25
CA PRO A 180 10.62 -14.87 -0.86
C PRO A 180 10.50 -13.83 0.24
N ILE A 181 9.72 -12.79 -0.01
CA ILE A 181 9.38 -11.79 1.01
C ILE A 181 8.11 -12.23 1.72
N GLU A 182 8.16 -12.29 3.05
CA GLU A 182 7.00 -12.70 3.87
C GLU A 182 5.98 -11.56 4.02
N ARG A 183 6.46 -10.33 3.97
CA ARG A 183 5.64 -9.11 4.12
C ARG A 183 6.17 -8.01 3.24
N ILE A 184 5.27 -7.11 2.84
CA ILE A 184 5.69 -5.92 2.10
C ILE A 184 6.66 -5.10 2.95
N LYS A 185 7.64 -4.51 2.26
CA LYS A 185 8.53 -3.51 2.87
C LYS A 185 8.14 -2.15 2.33
N ARG A 186 8.02 -1.18 3.23
CA ARG A 186 7.76 0.21 2.87
C ARG A 186 8.79 1.12 3.50
N THR A 187 9.28 2.06 2.73
CA THR A 187 10.15 3.13 3.22
C THR A 187 9.63 4.45 2.67
N VAL A 188 9.57 5.48 3.49
CA VAL A 188 9.30 6.85 3.08
C VAL A 188 10.61 7.63 3.19
N VAL A 189 10.96 8.36 2.13
CA VAL A 189 12.22 9.10 2.04
C VAL A 189 11.93 10.55 1.73
N ASN A 190 12.51 11.47 2.52
CA ASN A 190 12.56 12.87 2.14
C ASN A 190 13.63 13.05 1.06
N ARG A 191 13.26 13.54 -0.13
CA ARG A 191 14.16 13.68 -1.27
C ARG A 191 15.23 14.77 -1.08
N LYS A 192 14.94 15.79 -0.26
CA LYS A 192 15.86 16.91 -0.01
C LYS A 192 16.93 16.55 1.00
N THR A 193 16.55 15.86 2.07
CA THR A 193 17.46 15.55 3.19
C THR A 193 18.04 14.15 3.11
N GLY A 194 17.39 13.23 2.37
CA GLY A 194 17.73 11.81 2.39
C GLY A 194 17.22 11.08 3.64
N GLU A 195 16.56 11.77 4.55
CA GLU A 195 15.99 11.17 5.76
C GLU A 195 15.00 10.08 5.42
N MET A 196 15.14 8.95 6.08
CA MET A 196 14.20 7.83 5.98
C MET A 196 13.28 7.84 7.19
N LEU A 197 11.99 7.94 6.95
CA LEU A 197 11.00 7.82 8.01
C LEU A 197 10.81 6.33 8.37
N PRO A 198 10.50 6.02 9.63
CA PRO A 198 10.22 4.67 10.05
C PRO A 198 9.15 4.04 9.17
N THR A 199 9.39 2.80 8.77
CA THR A 199 8.41 2.02 8.00
C THR A 199 7.13 1.85 8.79
N CYS A 200 6.03 1.72 8.06
CA CYS A 200 4.74 1.28 8.59
C CYS A 200 4.96 0.09 9.52
N THR A 201 4.93 0.34 10.81
CA THR A 201 4.89 -0.73 11.78
C THR A 201 3.48 -1.32 11.73
N VAL A 202 3.43 -2.63 11.69
CA VAL A 202 2.23 -3.45 11.89
C VAL A 202 1.17 -2.68 12.69
N SER A 203 -0.05 -2.63 12.17
CA SER A 203 -1.21 -2.04 12.84
C SER A 203 -1.16 -2.23 14.34
N PRO A 204 -1.49 -1.20 15.16
CA PRO A 204 -1.52 -1.31 16.60
C PRO A 204 -2.31 -2.51 17.13
N ASP A 205 -3.26 -3.01 16.36
CA ASP A 205 -4.07 -4.21 16.63
C ASP A 205 -3.27 -5.53 16.70
N LYS A 206 -2.00 -5.51 16.28
CA LYS A 206 -1.08 -6.65 16.44
C LYS A 206 0.04 -6.38 17.44
N GLN A 207 -0.15 -5.45 18.35
CA GLN A 207 0.69 -5.45 19.54
C GLN A 207 0.42 -6.75 20.30
N LEU A 208 1.50 -7.50 20.54
CA LEU A 208 1.41 -8.69 21.37
C LEU A 208 0.66 -8.35 22.66
N SER A 209 -0.35 -9.12 22.97
CA SER A 209 -1.07 -9.03 24.23
C SER A 209 -0.07 -9.14 25.40
N ASN A 210 -0.43 -8.65 26.56
CA ASN A 210 0.42 -8.80 27.74
C ASN A 210 0.79 -10.27 27.99
N ARG A 211 -0.12 -11.18 27.64
CA ARG A 211 0.09 -12.63 27.77
C ARG A 211 1.12 -13.16 26.79
N GLU A 212 1.07 -12.73 25.52
CA GLU A 212 2.05 -13.09 24.50
C GLU A 212 3.44 -12.52 24.82
N LYS A 213 3.51 -11.29 25.33
CA LYS A 213 4.78 -10.69 25.81
C LYS A 213 5.39 -11.47 26.97
N GLU A 214 4.56 -11.94 27.90
CA GLU A 214 4.98 -12.76 29.00
C GLU A 214 5.53 -14.11 28.52
N ILE A 215 4.84 -14.78 27.60
CA ILE A 215 5.30 -16.03 26.97
C ILE A 215 6.66 -15.81 26.28
N LEU A 216 6.80 -14.77 25.49
CA LEU A 216 8.07 -14.47 24.80
C LEU A 216 9.21 -14.18 25.77
N ARG A 217 8.91 -13.52 26.92
CA ARG A 217 9.91 -13.29 27.96
C ARG A 217 10.42 -14.61 28.55
N LEU A 218 9.52 -15.55 28.79
CA LEU A 218 9.88 -16.86 29.32
C LEU A 218 10.67 -17.71 28.33
N ILE A 219 10.29 -17.68 27.04
CA ILE A 219 11.05 -18.30 25.94
C ILE A 219 12.48 -17.73 25.89
N ARG A 220 12.63 -16.41 25.98
CA ARG A 220 13.96 -15.76 25.98
C ARG A 220 14.80 -16.14 27.18
N GLN A 221 14.18 -16.51 28.32
CA GLN A 221 14.85 -17.00 29.53
C GLN A 221 15.21 -18.50 29.44
N GLY A 222 14.84 -19.18 28.34
CA GLY A 222 15.17 -20.59 28.07
C GLY A 222 14.15 -21.60 28.59
N PHE A 223 12.99 -21.14 29.07
CA PHE A 223 11.93 -22.05 29.54
C PHE A 223 11.33 -22.86 28.40
N LEU A 224 11.11 -24.15 28.63
CA LEU A 224 10.43 -25.04 27.69
C LEU A 224 8.91 -24.82 27.73
N SER A 225 8.22 -25.19 26.67
CA SER A 225 6.76 -25.00 26.55
C SER A 225 5.97 -25.56 27.73
N LYS A 226 6.37 -26.70 28.27
CA LYS A 226 5.74 -27.31 29.47
C LYS A 226 5.91 -26.45 30.74
N GLU A 227 7.10 -25.88 30.92
CA GLU A 227 7.41 -25.04 32.07
C GLU A 227 6.68 -23.70 31.97
N ILE A 228 6.59 -23.14 30.73
CA ILE A 228 5.81 -21.95 30.45
C ILE A 228 4.34 -22.19 30.77
N ALA A 229 3.78 -23.30 30.30
CA ALA A 229 2.38 -23.67 30.56
C ALA A 229 2.11 -23.81 32.08
N TYR A 230 3.02 -24.44 32.80
CA TYR A 230 2.92 -24.57 34.23
C TYR A 230 2.96 -23.20 34.94
N GLN A 231 3.96 -22.34 34.61
CA GLN A 231 4.07 -21.01 35.22
C GLN A 231 2.87 -20.12 34.91
N LEU A 232 2.30 -20.27 33.75
CA LEU A 232 1.20 -19.44 33.26
C LEU A 232 -0.18 -20.02 33.58
N GLY A 233 -0.25 -21.20 34.21
CA GLY A 233 -1.49 -21.85 34.56
C GLY A 233 -2.38 -22.20 33.36
N VAL A 234 -1.78 -22.54 32.18
CA VAL A 234 -2.51 -22.88 30.96
C VAL A 234 -2.23 -24.31 30.52
N SER A 235 -3.17 -24.90 29.79
CA SER A 235 -2.98 -26.22 29.17
C SER A 235 -1.95 -26.14 28.03
N ILE A 236 -1.25 -27.24 27.79
CA ILE A 236 -0.33 -27.40 26.65
C ILE A 236 -1.08 -27.76 25.38
N TYR A 237 -2.38 -28.12 25.48
CA TYR A 237 -3.25 -28.52 24.37
C TYR A 237 -4.32 -27.49 24.10
#